data_0b31533b3321ae86fa841662a535729f
#
_entry.id   0b31533b3321ae86fa841662a535729f
#
_cell.length_a   1.000
_cell.length_b   1.000
_cell.length_c   1.000
_cell.angle_alpha   90.00
_cell.angle_beta   90.00
_cell.angle_gamma   90.00
#
_symmetry.space_group_name_H-M   'P 1'
#
loop_
_entity.id
_entity.type
_entity.pdbx_description
1 polymer ?
#
loop_
_entity_poly.entity_id
_entity_poly.type
_entity_poly.pdbx_seq_one_letter_code
_entity_poly.pdbx_strand_id
1 'polypeptide(L)'
;TTPENLNQTHRTEWTAACEKAYLELKKECSQIFVGGESAGGLLALHLASEHPKIKGILLFAPAMRLASSFLYTFFWVLASPFVLSIQKNVEDNKDCMAWQGYKVNPLKAGVQLLKLQRETQLRLCRIYQPILIIQANLDKTVDLKSGDMILQGVQSAVRESHWMEKSRHVVILDKEFQEVAEITLKF
;
A
#
# COMPACT_ATOMS: atom_id res chain seq x y z
N THR A 1 -9.36 -12.35 10.14
CA THR A 1 -8.30 -12.97 9.30
C THR A 1 -7.13 -13.34 10.21
N THR A 2 -6.45 -14.45 9.96
CA THR A 2 -5.24 -14.88 10.68
C THR A 2 -4.04 -14.89 9.74
N PRO A 3 -2.78 -14.92 10.24
CA PRO A 3 -1.60 -15.08 9.40
C PRO A 3 -1.65 -16.33 8.52
N GLU A 4 -2.22 -17.42 9.02
CA GLU A 4 -2.40 -18.69 8.30
C GLU A 4 -3.36 -18.53 7.13
N ASN A 5 -4.52 -17.89 7.36
CA ASN A 5 -5.48 -17.57 6.29
C ASN A 5 -4.83 -16.68 5.22
N LEU A 6 -4.05 -15.68 5.64
CA LEU A 6 -3.39 -14.77 4.71
C LEU A 6 -2.35 -15.50 3.85
N ASN A 7 -1.66 -16.51 4.38
CA ASN A 7 -0.75 -17.37 3.62
C ASN A 7 -1.45 -18.27 2.59
N GLN A 8 -2.76 -18.49 2.73
CA GLN A 8 -3.57 -19.27 1.78
C GLN A 8 -4.24 -18.39 0.73
N THR A 9 -4.30 -17.07 0.97
CA THR A 9 -5.00 -16.12 0.09
C THR A 9 -4.07 -15.69 -1.06
N HIS A 10 -4.55 -15.78 -2.28
CA HIS A 10 -3.83 -15.30 -3.45
C HIS A 10 -4.10 -13.80 -3.69
N ARG A 11 -3.13 -13.08 -4.29
CA ARG A 11 -3.27 -11.63 -4.57
C ARG A 11 -4.48 -11.29 -5.46
N THR A 12 -4.90 -12.23 -6.32
CA THR A 12 -6.11 -12.06 -7.16
C THR A 12 -7.39 -12.00 -6.34
N GLU A 13 -7.42 -12.64 -5.16
CA GLU A 13 -8.54 -12.53 -4.23
C GLU A 13 -8.57 -11.15 -3.57
N TRP A 14 -7.38 -10.58 -3.28
CA TRP A 14 -7.29 -9.21 -2.76
C TRP A 14 -7.81 -8.19 -3.76
N THR A 15 -7.36 -8.28 -5.03
CA THR A 15 -7.83 -7.38 -6.10
C THR A 15 -9.32 -7.59 -6.39
N ALA A 16 -9.81 -8.84 -6.41
CA ALA A 16 -11.23 -9.14 -6.61
C ALA A 16 -12.11 -8.59 -5.46
N ALA A 17 -11.63 -8.60 -4.22
CA ALA A 17 -12.35 -8.01 -3.10
C ALA A 17 -12.48 -6.48 -3.25
N CYS A 18 -11.41 -5.80 -3.68
CA CYS A 18 -11.45 -4.36 -3.97
C CYS A 18 -12.39 -4.04 -5.14
N GLU A 19 -12.32 -4.83 -6.21
CA GLU A 19 -13.20 -4.71 -7.37
C GLU A 19 -14.68 -4.83 -6.97
N LYS A 20 -15.01 -5.85 -6.19
CA LYS A 20 -16.37 -6.07 -5.69
C LYS A 20 -16.87 -4.85 -4.89
N ALA A 21 -16.06 -4.36 -3.94
CA ALA A 21 -16.41 -3.19 -3.14
C ALA A 21 -16.60 -1.94 -4.00
N TYR A 22 -15.73 -1.71 -4.98
CA TYR A 22 -15.89 -0.61 -5.93
C TYR A 22 -17.17 -0.70 -6.74
N LEU A 23 -17.50 -1.89 -7.27
CA LEU A 23 -18.73 -2.09 -8.06
C LEU A 23 -20.01 -1.91 -7.23
N GLU A 24 -19.96 -2.24 -5.94
CA GLU A 24 -21.07 -1.98 -5.00
C GLU A 24 -21.22 -0.48 -4.76
N LEU A 25 -20.16 0.24 -4.42
CA LEU A 25 -20.19 1.70 -4.22
C LEU A 25 -20.62 2.46 -5.47
N LYS A 26 -20.22 1.99 -6.64
CA LYS A 26 -20.57 2.61 -7.93
C LYS A 26 -22.07 2.65 -8.21
N LYS A 27 -22.87 1.79 -7.56
CA LYS A 27 -24.33 1.80 -7.69
C LYS A 27 -24.97 2.96 -6.93
N GLU A 28 -24.31 3.46 -5.90
CA GLU A 28 -24.85 4.42 -4.93
C GLU A 28 -24.15 5.77 -4.99
N CYS A 29 -22.86 5.79 -5.43
CA CYS A 29 -22.02 6.98 -5.41
C CYS A 29 -21.70 7.47 -6.82
N SER A 30 -21.90 8.77 -7.06
CA SER A 30 -21.53 9.44 -8.32
C SER A 30 -20.04 9.74 -8.42
N GLN A 31 -19.36 9.88 -7.29
CA GLN A 31 -17.92 10.13 -7.20
C GLN A 31 -17.30 9.16 -6.21
N ILE A 32 -16.22 8.50 -6.62
CA ILE A 32 -15.49 7.53 -5.82
C ILE A 32 -14.01 7.89 -5.84
N PHE A 33 -13.44 8.03 -4.67
CA PHE A 33 -12.00 8.09 -4.42
C PHE A 33 -11.55 6.72 -3.90
N VAL A 34 -10.34 6.33 -4.24
CA VAL A 34 -9.74 5.10 -3.72
C VAL A 34 -8.45 5.43 -2.98
N GLY A 35 -8.24 4.78 -1.87
CA GLY A 35 -7.04 5.02 -1.11
C GLY A 35 -6.59 3.80 -0.32
N GLY A 36 -5.35 3.84 0.13
CA GLY A 36 -4.83 2.77 0.97
C GLY A 36 -3.43 3.03 1.48
N GLU A 37 -3.14 2.40 2.62
CA GLU A 37 -1.84 2.42 3.24
C GLU A 37 -1.05 1.17 2.85
N SER A 38 0.25 1.32 2.64
CA SER A 38 1.18 0.23 2.40
C SER A 38 0.75 -0.67 1.22
N ALA A 39 0.44 -1.95 1.46
CA ALA A 39 -0.12 -2.88 0.48
C ALA A 39 -1.49 -2.43 -0.05
N GLY A 40 -2.30 -1.76 0.78
CA GLY A 40 -3.56 -1.14 0.37
C GLY A 40 -3.38 -0.08 -0.72
N GLY A 41 -2.27 0.66 -0.68
CA GLY A 41 -1.92 1.61 -1.74
C GLY A 41 -1.68 0.94 -3.10
N LEU A 42 -1.10 -0.27 -3.12
CA LEU A 42 -0.95 -1.05 -4.36
C LEU A 42 -2.29 -1.52 -4.90
N LEU A 43 -3.20 -1.93 -4.01
CA LEU A 43 -4.56 -2.33 -4.40
C LEU A 43 -5.35 -1.15 -4.95
N ALA A 44 -5.22 0.03 -4.36
CA ALA A 44 -5.83 1.27 -4.86
C ALA A 44 -5.30 1.63 -6.26
N LEU A 45 -3.98 1.57 -6.49
CA LEU A 45 -3.37 1.78 -7.79
C LEU A 45 -3.82 0.74 -8.82
N HIS A 46 -3.87 -0.54 -8.43
CA HIS A 46 -4.35 -1.61 -9.30
C HIS A 46 -5.79 -1.32 -9.74
N LEU A 47 -6.68 -1.04 -8.80
CA LEU A 47 -8.08 -0.72 -9.07
C LEU A 47 -8.23 0.52 -9.96
N ALA A 48 -7.48 1.60 -9.67
CA ALA A 48 -7.50 2.83 -10.47
C ALA A 48 -7.03 2.60 -11.91
N SER A 49 -6.07 1.69 -12.14
CA SER A 49 -5.60 1.34 -13.48
C SER A 49 -6.65 0.65 -14.36
N GLU A 50 -7.65 0.03 -13.75
CA GLU A 50 -8.78 -0.64 -14.44
C GLU A 50 -10.01 0.27 -14.56
N HIS A 51 -10.13 1.30 -13.70
CA HIS A 51 -11.31 2.14 -13.59
C HIS A 51 -10.99 3.64 -13.77
N PRO A 52 -10.92 4.15 -15.02
CA PRO A 52 -10.59 5.55 -15.29
C PRO A 52 -11.62 6.56 -14.74
N LYS A 53 -12.80 6.10 -14.28
CA LYS A 53 -13.84 6.94 -13.67
C LYS A 53 -13.60 7.24 -12.18
N ILE A 54 -12.65 6.59 -11.54
CA ILE A 54 -12.21 6.93 -10.17
C ILE A 54 -11.72 8.38 -10.18
N LYS A 55 -12.16 9.17 -9.20
CA LYS A 55 -11.97 10.62 -9.16
C LYS A 55 -10.60 11.04 -8.62
N GLY A 56 -10.05 10.27 -7.71
CA GLY A 56 -8.73 10.52 -7.15
C GLY A 56 -8.19 9.32 -6.39
N ILE A 57 -6.87 9.32 -6.17
CA ILE A 57 -6.12 8.25 -5.54
C ILE A 57 -5.36 8.82 -4.34
N LEU A 58 -5.53 8.19 -3.17
CA LEU A 58 -4.94 8.61 -1.91
C LEU A 58 -4.01 7.51 -1.40
N LEU A 59 -2.71 7.75 -1.40
CA LEU A 59 -1.70 6.75 -1.04
C LEU A 59 -0.94 7.16 0.21
N PHE A 60 -0.93 6.28 1.19
CA PHE A 60 -0.25 6.44 2.46
C PHE A 60 0.85 5.40 2.59
N ALA A 61 2.12 5.84 2.61
CA ALA A 61 3.30 4.96 2.64
C ALA A 61 3.18 3.75 1.67
N PRO A 62 2.88 3.95 0.38
CA PRO A 62 2.55 2.88 -0.56
C PRO A 62 3.72 1.91 -0.74
N ALA A 63 3.47 0.60 -0.59
CA ALA A 63 4.50 -0.42 -0.61
C ALA A 63 4.99 -0.79 -2.02
N MET A 64 5.33 0.19 -2.87
CA MET A 64 5.82 -0.07 -4.23
C MET A 64 7.16 -0.78 -4.23
N ARG A 65 8.00 -0.53 -3.23
CA ARG A 65 9.24 -1.23 -2.95
C ARG A 65 9.45 -1.38 -1.46
N LEU A 66 9.89 -2.55 -1.00
CA LEU A 66 10.22 -2.78 0.41
C LEU A 66 11.61 -2.21 0.73
N ALA A 67 11.82 -1.76 1.95
CA ALA A 67 13.12 -1.27 2.43
C ALA A 67 14.15 -2.40 2.64
N SER A 68 13.71 -3.67 2.58
CA SER A 68 14.57 -4.84 2.73
C SER A 68 15.54 -5.01 1.55
N SER A 69 16.74 -5.53 1.83
CA SER A 69 17.73 -5.83 0.79
C SER A 69 17.20 -6.92 -0.17
N PHE A 70 17.70 -6.90 -1.41
CA PHE A 70 17.35 -7.90 -2.43
C PHE A 70 17.66 -9.33 -1.96
N LEU A 71 18.79 -9.54 -1.30
CA LEU A 71 19.20 -10.86 -0.77
C LEU A 71 18.21 -11.36 0.29
N TYR A 72 17.79 -10.50 1.21
CA TYR A 72 16.82 -10.84 2.24
C TYR A 72 15.46 -11.22 1.64
N THR A 73 14.99 -10.45 0.67
CA THR A 73 13.75 -10.74 -0.07
C THR A 73 13.84 -12.05 -0.85
N PHE A 74 14.99 -12.32 -1.48
CA PHE A 74 15.24 -13.56 -2.19
C PHE A 74 15.20 -14.79 -1.26
N PHE A 75 15.84 -14.71 -0.09
CA PHE A 75 15.75 -15.77 0.92
C PHE A 75 14.32 -15.99 1.43
N TRP A 76 13.53 -14.95 1.57
CA TRP A 76 12.11 -15.05 1.91
C TRP A 76 11.34 -15.89 0.89
N VAL A 77 11.56 -15.60 -0.39
CA VAL A 77 10.89 -16.33 -1.47
C VAL A 77 11.27 -17.79 -1.44
N LEU A 78 12.57 -18.12 -1.28
CA LEU A 78 13.05 -19.50 -1.20
C LEU A 78 12.53 -20.23 0.05
N ALA A 79 12.43 -19.57 1.19
CA ALA A 79 11.96 -20.16 2.44
C ALA A 79 10.44 -20.34 2.49
N SER A 80 9.68 -19.57 1.71
CA SER A 80 8.22 -19.51 1.78
C SER A 80 7.47 -20.84 1.61
N PRO A 81 7.97 -21.86 0.89
CA PRO A 81 7.32 -23.18 0.85
C PRO A 81 7.42 -23.93 2.18
N PHE A 82 8.49 -23.71 2.95
CA PHE A 82 8.84 -24.48 4.15
C PHE A 82 8.58 -23.73 5.45
N VAL A 83 8.63 -22.40 5.43
CA VAL A 83 8.44 -21.53 6.59
C VAL A 83 7.18 -20.69 6.41
N LEU A 84 6.22 -20.85 7.31
CA LEU A 84 4.91 -20.17 7.21
C LEU A 84 5.02 -18.68 7.55
N SER A 85 5.81 -18.33 8.56
CA SER A 85 5.94 -16.94 9.02
C SER A 85 7.26 -16.71 9.74
N ILE A 86 7.70 -15.45 9.76
CA ILE A 86 8.83 -14.97 10.55
C ILE A 86 8.37 -13.86 11.51
N GLN A 87 9.08 -13.69 12.62
CA GLN A 87 8.80 -12.62 13.58
C GLN A 87 8.94 -11.24 12.91
N LYS A 88 7.96 -10.38 13.18
CA LYS A 88 7.99 -8.98 12.77
C LYS A 88 8.66 -8.15 13.85
N ASN A 89 9.49 -7.19 13.46
CA ASN A 89 9.94 -6.17 14.40
C ASN A 89 8.78 -5.22 14.69
N VAL A 90 8.15 -5.40 15.86
CA VAL A 90 6.96 -4.63 16.26
C VAL A 90 7.34 -3.26 16.85
N GLU A 91 8.62 -3.02 17.12
CA GLU A 91 9.09 -1.75 17.71
C GLU A 91 8.79 -0.55 16.84
N ASP A 92 8.76 -0.73 15.53
CA ASP A 92 8.47 0.34 14.59
C ASP A 92 7.02 0.87 14.67
N ASN A 93 6.12 0.18 15.38
CA ASN A 93 4.71 0.56 15.50
C ASN A 93 4.25 0.76 16.96
N LYS A 94 5.15 0.74 17.94
CA LYS A 94 4.79 0.84 19.37
C LYS A 94 4.07 2.14 19.75
N ASP A 95 4.37 3.22 19.03
CA ASP A 95 3.84 4.55 19.30
C ASP A 95 2.61 4.91 18.43
N CYS A 96 2.20 4.00 17.50
CA CYS A 96 1.04 4.24 16.66
C CYS A 96 -0.26 4.01 17.42
N MET A 97 -1.17 4.98 17.34
CA MET A 97 -2.48 4.87 17.95
C MET A 97 -3.25 3.68 17.36
N ALA A 98 -3.80 2.84 18.26
CA ALA A 98 -4.71 1.75 17.89
C ALA A 98 -4.21 0.77 16.80
N TRP A 99 -2.88 0.68 16.56
CA TRP A 99 -2.36 -0.26 15.57
C TRP A 99 -2.71 -1.72 15.92
N GLN A 100 -3.35 -2.43 15.00
CA GLN A 100 -3.81 -3.80 15.13
C GLN A 100 -3.25 -4.68 14.00
N GLY A 101 -1.96 -4.89 13.97
CA GLY A 101 -1.32 -5.74 12.97
C GLY A 101 -0.83 -7.08 13.54
N TYR A 102 -0.53 -8.02 12.66
CA TYR A 102 0.09 -9.27 13.06
C TYR A 102 1.51 -9.07 13.60
N LYS A 103 1.87 -9.84 14.62
CA LYS A 103 3.24 -9.87 15.16
C LYS A 103 4.23 -10.67 14.31
N VAL A 104 3.75 -11.26 13.23
CA VAL A 104 4.51 -12.08 12.28
C VAL A 104 4.29 -11.61 10.84
N ASN A 105 5.25 -11.88 9.99
CA ASN A 105 5.16 -11.70 8.54
C ASN A 105 4.87 -13.06 7.89
N PRO A 106 3.66 -13.29 7.35
CA PRO A 106 3.33 -14.51 6.61
C PRO A 106 4.11 -14.54 5.30
N LEU A 107 4.98 -15.54 5.08
CA LEU A 107 5.93 -15.52 3.96
C LEU A 107 5.26 -15.71 2.60
N LYS A 108 4.27 -16.60 2.51
CA LYS A 108 3.54 -16.80 1.23
C LYS A 108 2.77 -15.55 0.84
N ALA A 109 2.16 -14.85 1.82
CA ALA A 109 1.52 -13.56 1.57
C ALA A 109 2.54 -12.50 1.13
N GLY A 110 3.73 -12.49 1.73
CA GLY A 110 4.83 -11.63 1.28
C GLY A 110 5.20 -11.87 -0.18
N VAL A 111 5.25 -13.12 -0.64
CA VAL A 111 5.48 -13.46 -2.06
C VAL A 111 4.33 -12.94 -2.94
N GLN A 112 3.08 -13.02 -2.48
CA GLN A 112 1.95 -12.44 -3.22
C GLN A 112 2.05 -10.91 -3.30
N LEU A 113 2.51 -10.25 -2.23
CA LEU A 113 2.77 -8.81 -2.22
C LEU A 113 3.84 -8.43 -3.28
N LEU A 114 4.96 -9.15 -3.37
CA LEU A 114 6.00 -8.89 -4.37
C LEU A 114 5.46 -9.04 -5.81
N LYS A 115 4.59 -10.02 -6.04
CA LYS A 115 3.93 -10.19 -7.34
C LYS A 115 2.98 -9.03 -7.63
N LEU A 116 2.21 -8.58 -6.63
CA LEU A 116 1.32 -7.42 -6.76
C LEU A 116 2.12 -6.14 -7.04
N GLN A 117 3.27 -5.91 -6.38
CA GLN A 117 4.17 -4.80 -6.66
C GLN A 117 4.55 -4.75 -8.15
N ARG A 118 5.04 -5.88 -8.68
CA ARG A 118 5.44 -5.96 -10.08
C ARG A 118 4.27 -5.72 -11.04
N GLU A 119 3.12 -6.31 -10.78
CA GLU A 119 1.91 -6.11 -11.59
C GLU A 119 1.45 -4.66 -11.57
N THR A 120 1.42 -4.03 -10.39
CA THR A 120 1.03 -2.64 -10.23
C THR A 120 2.02 -1.71 -10.93
N GLN A 121 3.32 -1.96 -10.82
CA GLN A 121 4.34 -1.16 -11.50
C GLN A 121 4.14 -1.14 -13.03
N LEU A 122 3.82 -2.28 -13.64
CA LEU A 122 3.55 -2.39 -15.08
C LEU A 122 2.26 -1.65 -15.51
N ARG A 123 1.38 -1.35 -14.57
CA ARG A 123 0.09 -0.68 -14.80
C ARG A 123 0.10 0.82 -14.53
N LEU A 124 1.15 1.37 -13.92
CA LEU A 124 1.21 2.79 -13.56
C LEU A 124 0.94 3.72 -14.77
N CYS A 125 1.41 3.36 -15.96
CA CYS A 125 1.19 4.14 -17.19
C CYS A 125 -0.28 4.22 -17.64
N ARG A 126 -1.19 3.48 -16.99
CA ARG A 126 -2.64 3.52 -17.25
C ARG A 126 -3.39 4.43 -16.27
N ILE A 127 -2.70 5.06 -15.33
CA ILE A 127 -3.28 5.89 -14.27
C ILE A 127 -3.18 7.35 -14.67
N TYR A 128 -4.34 8.00 -14.80
CA TYR A 128 -4.50 9.41 -15.19
C TYR A 128 -5.21 10.24 -14.12
N GLN A 129 -5.77 9.60 -13.10
CA GLN A 129 -6.52 10.25 -12.04
C GLN A 129 -5.59 11.13 -11.19
N PRO A 130 -6.10 12.23 -10.60
CA PRO A 130 -5.40 12.95 -9.55
C PRO A 130 -4.86 12.01 -8.48
N ILE A 131 -3.64 12.22 -8.04
CA ILE A 131 -2.97 11.34 -7.07
C ILE A 131 -2.29 12.15 -5.97
N LEU A 132 -2.59 11.78 -4.73
CA LEU A 132 -1.92 12.24 -3.52
C LEU A 132 -1.09 11.11 -2.94
N ILE A 133 0.17 11.39 -2.60
CA ILE A 133 1.05 10.46 -1.91
C ILE A 133 1.55 11.10 -0.63
N ILE A 134 1.35 10.45 0.50
CA ILE A 134 1.89 10.84 1.80
C ILE A 134 2.85 9.75 2.28
N GLN A 135 4.11 10.12 2.52
CA GLN A 135 5.17 9.21 2.99
C GLN A 135 5.72 9.70 4.33
N ALA A 136 6.38 8.80 5.04
CA ALA A 136 7.01 9.09 6.32
C ALA A 136 8.54 8.94 6.22
N ASN A 137 9.27 9.96 6.69
CA ASN A 137 10.73 9.97 6.65
C ASN A 137 11.38 8.89 7.52
N LEU A 138 10.68 8.42 8.56
CA LEU A 138 11.17 7.38 9.46
C LEU A 138 10.67 5.97 9.10
N ASP A 139 10.12 5.79 7.90
CA ASP A 139 9.66 4.48 7.42
C ASP A 139 10.84 3.53 7.19
N LYS A 140 10.84 2.40 7.89
CA LYS A 140 11.82 1.32 7.75
C LYS A 140 11.27 0.08 7.06
N THR A 141 9.99 0.11 6.69
CA THR A 141 9.27 -1.02 6.07
C THR A 141 9.23 -0.85 4.55
N VAL A 142 8.91 0.34 4.10
CA VAL A 142 8.81 0.69 2.67
C VAL A 142 9.99 1.59 2.29
N ASP A 143 10.56 1.35 1.12
CA ASP A 143 11.63 2.18 0.57
C ASP A 143 11.11 3.59 0.28
N LEU A 144 11.82 4.60 0.75
CA LEU A 144 11.46 6.01 0.60
C LEU A 144 11.28 6.45 -0.86
N LYS A 145 11.88 5.73 -1.82
CA LYS A 145 11.72 5.99 -3.26
C LYS A 145 10.40 5.45 -3.83
N SER A 146 9.57 4.80 -3.02
CA SER A 146 8.29 4.22 -3.51
C SER A 146 7.36 5.27 -4.10
N GLY A 147 7.25 6.44 -3.48
CA GLY A 147 6.45 7.56 -4.01
C GLY A 147 6.98 8.08 -5.34
N ASP A 148 8.28 8.30 -5.44
CA ASP A 148 8.91 8.75 -6.68
C ASP A 148 8.70 7.77 -7.83
N MET A 149 8.83 6.46 -7.57
CA MET A 149 8.55 5.41 -8.55
C MET A 149 7.12 5.48 -9.08
N ILE A 150 6.15 5.74 -8.21
CA ILE A 150 4.75 5.90 -8.60
C ILE A 150 4.58 7.17 -9.44
N LEU A 151 5.06 8.33 -8.95
CA LEU A 151 4.92 9.62 -9.62
C LEU A 151 5.55 9.64 -11.01
N GLN A 152 6.67 8.94 -11.20
CA GLN A 152 7.33 8.80 -12.49
C GLN A 152 6.59 7.85 -13.43
N GLY A 153 5.85 6.88 -12.90
CA GLY A 153 5.15 5.87 -13.70
C GLY A 153 3.75 6.28 -14.16
N VAL A 154 3.05 7.12 -13.38
CA VAL A 154 1.66 7.53 -13.69
C VAL A 154 1.59 8.64 -14.73
N GLN A 155 0.45 8.75 -15.42
CA GLN A 155 0.14 9.79 -16.41
C GLN A 155 -0.77 10.89 -15.84
N SER A 156 -0.92 10.96 -14.53
CA SER A 156 -1.76 11.94 -13.85
C SER A 156 -1.27 13.37 -14.11
N ALA A 157 -2.18 14.28 -14.40
CA ALA A 157 -1.87 15.71 -14.52
C ALA A 157 -1.70 16.38 -13.15
N VAL A 158 -2.48 15.94 -12.15
CA VAL A 158 -2.40 16.40 -10.76
C VAL A 158 -1.67 15.35 -9.93
N ARG A 159 -0.52 15.73 -9.38
CA ARG A 159 0.36 14.87 -8.58
C ARG A 159 0.83 15.65 -7.36
N GLU A 160 0.42 15.21 -6.19
CA GLU A 160 0.86 15.80 -4.92
C GLU A 160 1.62 14.77 -4.10
N SER A 161 2.71 15.21 -3.44
CA SER A 161 3.52 14.38 -2.56
C SER A 161 3.92 15.15 -1.32
N HIS A 162 3.68 14.55 -0.15
CA HIS A 162 4.00 15.11 1.15
C HIS A 162 4.79 14.14 1.99
N TRP A 163 5.67 14.70 2.85
CA TRP A 163 6.52 13.93 3.74
C TRP A 163 6.22 14.27 5.20
N MET A 164 5.98 13.24 5.99
CA MET A 164 5.80 13.35 7.43
C MET A 164 7.14 13.12 8.12
N GLU A 165 7.65 14.15 8.77
CA GLU A 165 9.01 14.18 9.31
C GLU A 165 9.21 13.30 10.54
N LYS A 166 8.14 13.14 11.35
CA LYS A 166 8.17 12.48 12.67
C LYS A 166 7.45 11.14 12.68
N SER A 167 6.82 10.77 11.56
CA SER A 167 6.03 9.55 11.43
C SER A 167 6.84 8.41 10.84
N ARG A 168 6.40 7.20 11.16
CA ARG A 168 6.91 5.93 10.66
C ARG A 168 5.96 5.35 9.62
N HIS A 169 6.08 4.02 9.34
CA HIS A 169 5.36 3.34 8.28
C HIS A 169 3.83 3.51 8.33
N VAL A 170 3.21 3.41 9.50
CA VAL A 170 1.74 3.51 9.63
C VAL A 170 1.35 4.99 9.78
N VAL A 171 1.57 5.76 8.73
CA VAL A 171 1.53 7.23 8.75
C VAL A 171 0.15 7.80 9.11
N ILE A 172 -0.93 7.08 8.80
CA ILE A 172 -2.30 7.50 9.13
C ILE A 172 -2.67 7.33 10.61
N LEU A 173 -1.84 6.64 11.41
CA LEU A 173 -2.06 6.40 12.84
C LEU A 173 -0.90 6.90 13.71
N ASP A 174 0.11 7.53 13.11
CA ASP A 174 1.31 8.00 13.82
C ASP A 174 1.19 9.47 14.22
N LYS A 175 2.25 10.06 14.69
CA LYS A 175 2.34 11.38 15.35
C LYS A 175 1.72 12.53 14.57
N GLU A 176 1.76 12.48 13.25
CA GLU A 176 1.30 13.53 12.34
C GLU A 176 -0.03 13.20 11.66
N PHE A 177 -0.82 12.28 12.24
CA PHE A 177 -2.10 11.84 11.65
C PHE A 177 -3.09 12.97 11.39
N GLN A 178 -3.08 14.03 12.19
CA GLN A 178 -3.94 15.20 11.98
C GLN A 178 -3.53 15.98 10.73
N GLU A 179 -2.23 16.20 10.52
CA GLU A 179 -1.70 16.82 9.31
C GLU A 179 -1.98 15.98 8.07
N VAL A 180 -1.83 14.64 8.17
CA VAL A 180 -2.21 13.70 7.11
C VAL A 180 -3.69 13.85 6.74
N ALA A 181 -4.58 13.96 7.74
CA ALA A 181 -6.00 14.17 7.51
C ALA A 181 -6.30 15.52 6.84
N GLU A 182 -5.65 16.62 7.30
CA GLU A 182 -5.82 17.95 6.70
C GLU A 182 -5.36 18.01 5.25
N ILE A 183 -4.21 17.42 4.92
CA ILE A 183 -3.69 17.33 3.56
C ILE A 183 -4.68 16.54 2.69
N THR A 184 -5.15 15.40 3.19
CA THR A 184 -6.08 14.53 2.48
C THR A 184 -7.41 15.22 2.17
N LEU A 185 -7.92 16.03 3.10
CA LEU A 185 -9.18 16.75 2.93
C LEU A 185 -9.07 17.96 1.97
N LYS A 186 -7.88 18.52 1.81
CA LYS A 186 -7.63 19.63 0.88
C LYS A 186 -7.47 19.18 -0.57
N PHE A 187 -6.93 17.97 -0.74
CA PHE A 187 -6.78 17.35 -2.05
C PHE A 187 -8.13 16.98 -2.65
#